data_991a8905b358723a1b98872b0f22af56
#
_entry.id   991a8905b358723a1b98872b0f22af56
#
_cell.length_a   1.000
_cell.length_b   1.000
_cell.length_c   1.000
_cell.angle_alpha   90.00
_cell.angle_beta   90.00
_cell.angle_gamma   90.00
#
_symmetry.space_group_name_H-M   'P 1'
#
loop_
_entity.id
_entity.type
_entity.pdbx_description
1 polymer ?
#
loop_
_entity_poly.entity_id
_entity_poly.type
_entity_poly.pdbx_seq_one_letter_code
_entity_poly.pdbx_strand_id
1 'polypeptide(L)'
;MSTSSAGGAAESAAPTPLAPPGSTSQEPEEQKLSKPPRSVVRTKSWITVAFLLPAVVLLGTLVLYPIGYSVYRSLFDVSGDEFIGLDNYTELFSDDRIRTALRNNLIWVLVAPAVCTALGLIFAVLTEKVRWGTAFKMVVFMPMAISMLAAGVIFSLVYQNEPERGAANAAWTTIHDTFSDPAPWPGARPRPNADLKGPDKGPFTSDATVSAGQTALLPLVAVKPQDAAGEEPAAKPQPADDGVSGTVWLDFKPGGGKPDVVDSGEKALKDIKVEAVKDGKVVASATTASDGTFTLPAAADGAQLRLPSSNFAEAYGGVDWLGPSLVTPAVIAAYVWMWAGFAMVLIAAGLASVPRELMEAARVDGANEWQVFRRITVPVLAPVLAVVLVTLMINVLKIFDLVYIIVPSARLEDGNVLAVELFQQAFAGTEPDLGVGSAISVVLLLLVIPVMIFNIRRLRKESGR
;
A
#
# COMPACT_ATOMS: atom_id res chain seq x y z
N MET A 1 30.24 15.57 -70.26
CA MET A 1 29.76 14.87 -71.47
C MET A 1 28.28 15.02 -71.42
N SER A 2 27.85 15.95 -72.13
CA SER A 2 27.08 15.99 -73.40
C SER A 2 25.63 15.64 -73.15
N THR A 3 24.82 16.64 -73.20
CA THR A 3 24.06 17.24 -74.31
C THR A 3 22.67 16.63 -74.37
N SER A 4 21.54 17.30 -74.55
CA SER A 4 21.13 18.39 -75.36
C SER A 4 19.63 18.49 -75.23
N SER A 5 19.03 19.65 -74.92
CA SER A 5 18.53 20.58 -75.87
C SER A 5 17.16 20.23 -76.47
N ALA A 6 16.26 21.02 -76.35
CA ALA A 6 15.49 22.02 -77.10
C ALA A 6 13.98 21.74 -76.88
N GLY A 7 13.04 22.66 -76.67
CA GLY A 7 12.90 24.02 -77.20
C GLY A 7 11.62 24.09 -78.03
N GLY A 8 10.82 25.14 -77.86
CA GLY A 8 9.80 25.48 -78.77
C GLY A 8 8.41 25.69 -78.08
N ALA A 9 8.06 26.87 -77.84
CA ALA A 9 7.50 27.97 -78.53
C ALA A 9 5.99 28.13 -78.28
N ALA A 10 5.67 29.28 -77.76
CA ALA A 10 4.34 29.86 -77.56
C ALA A 10 3.55 30.03 -78.85
N GLU A 11 2.24 29.89 -78.75
CA GLU A 11 1.36 30.61 -79.64
C GLU A 11 0.10 31.12 -78.97
N SER A 12 -0.07 32.38 -79.10
CA SER A 12 -1.14 33.26 -78.65
C SER A 12 -2.36 33.11 -79.55
N ALA A 13 -3.57 33.03 -79.02
CA ALA A 13 -4.77 33.34 -79.74
C ALA A 13 -5.81 34.04 -78.89
N ALA A 14 -6.29 35.15 -79.37
CA ALA A 14 -7.16 36.14 -78.77
C ALA A 14 -8.65 35.69 -78.65
N PRO A 15 -9.51 36.47 -77.95
CA PRO A 15 -10.86 36.07 -77.54
C PRO A 15 -11.90 36.35 -78.63
N THR A 16 -12.93 35.49 -78.66
CA THR A 16 -14.14 35.67 -79.52
C THR A 16 -15.37 36.01 -78.66
N PRO A 17 -16.31 36.80 -79.19
CA PRO A 17 -17.25 37.54 -78.34
C PRO A 17 -18.55 36.80 -78.00
N LEU A 18 -19.18 37.31 -76.93
CA LEU A 18 -20.48 36.93 -76.38
C LEU A 18 -21.65 37.01 -77.32
N ALA A 19 -22.53 36.01 -77.32
CA ALA A 19 -23.86 36.03 -77.86
C ALA A 19 -24.95 36.07 -76.77
N PRO A 20 -26.11 36.69 -76.96
CA PRO A 20 -27.06 37.02 -75.90
C PRO A 20 -27.99 35.87 -75.51
N PRO A 21 -28.69 35.97 -74.36
CA PRO A 21 -29.40 34.86 -73.73
C PRO A 21 -30.76 34.61 -74.35
N GLY A 22 -31.00 33.40 -74.81
CA GLY A 22 -32.32 32.89 -75.15
C GLY A 22 -32.97 32.24 -73.91
N SER A 23 -34.10 32.81 -73.54
CA SER A 23 -35.00 32.30 -72.51
C SER A 23 -35.65 30.98 -72.91
N THR A 24 -35.32 29.90 -72.21
CA THR A 24 -36.19 28.72 -72.18
C THR A 24 -36.34 28.30 -70.73
N SER A 25 -37.53 28.55 -70.23
CA SER A 25 -38.05 28.03 -68.96
C SER A 25 -38.10 26.53 -69.04
N GLN A 26 -37.16 25.88 -68.35
CA GLN A 26 -37.27 24.44 -67.95
C GLN A 26 -37.71 24.39 -66.51
N GLU A 27 -38.87 23.79 -66.27
CA GLU A 27 -39.37 23.36 -64.95
C GLU A 27 -38.34 22.51 -64.27
N PRO A 28 -38.18 22.61 -62.92
CA PRO A 28 -37.29 21.75 -62.19
C PRO A 28 -37.86 20.32 -62.16
N GLU A 29 -37.19 19.43 -62.86
CA GLU A 29 -37.40 17.99 -62.72
C GLU A 29 -37.16 17.56 -61.26
N GLU A 30 -38.25 17.20 -60.60
CA GLU A 30 -38.17 16.58 -59.27
C GLU A 30 -37.25 15.37 -59.34
N GLN A 31 -36.00 15.51 -58.83
CA GLN A 31 -35.13 14.39 -58.54
C GLN A 31 -35.83 13.53 -57.47
N LYS A 32 -36.49 12.47 -57.94
CA LYS A 32 -36.93 11.39 -57.08
C LYS A 32 -35.72 10.91 -56.31
N LEU A 33 -35.64 11.28 -55.01
CA LEU A 33 -34.70 10.71 -54.06
C LEU A 33 -34.81 9.19 -54.18
N SER A 34 -33.79 8.58 -54.75
CA SER A 34 -33.64 7.13 -54.77
C SER A 34 -33.61 6.65 -53.34
N LYS A 35 -34.56 5.79 -52.98
CA LYS A 35 -34.60 5.12 -51.67
C LYS A 35 -33.20 4.56 -51.41
N PRO A 36 -32.65 4.75 -50.17
CA PRO A 36 -31.37 4.21 -49.83
C PRO A 36 -31.33 2.70 -50.09
N PRO A 37 -30.23 2.16 -50.62
CA PRO A 37 -30.15 0.75 -50.96
C PRO A 37 -30.52 -0.08 -49.72
N ARG A 38 -31.56 -0.90 -49.87
CA ARG A 38 -31.92 -1.87 -48.82
C ARG A 38 -30.70 -2.68 -48.53
N SER A 39 -30.30 -2.74 -47.24
CA SER A 39 -29.16 -3.49 -46.75
C SER A 39 -29.12 -4.88 -47.39
N VAL A 40 -28.09 -5.14 -48.18
CA VAL A 40 -27.94 -6.34 -49.05
C VAL A 40 -27.68 -7.60 -48.26
N VAL A 41 -27.56 -7.52 -46.94
CA VAL A 41 -27.29 -8.68 -46.05
C VAL A 41 -28.47 -8.88 -45.12
N ARG A 42 -29.57 -9.43 -45.66
CA ARG A 42 -30.59 -10.11 -44.85
C ARG A 42 -30.08 -11.50 -44.53
N THR A 43 -29.15 -11.63 -43.58
CA THR A 43 -28.71 -12.90 -43.06
C THR A 43 -29.95 -13.66 -42.52
N LYS A 44 -30.18 -14.86 -43.02
CA LYS A 44 -31.26 -15.67 -42.51
C LYS A 44 -31.08 -15.88 -41.02
N SER A 45 -32.09 -15.56 -40.20
CA SER A 45 -32.01 -15.59 -38.72
C SER A 45 -31.42 -16.90 -38.16
N TRP A 46 -31.65 -18.05 -38.84
CA TRP A 46 -31.09 -19.32 -38.41
C TRP A 46 -29.55 -19.38 -38.51
N ILE A 47 -28.94 -18.69 -39.50
CA ILE A 47 -27.47 -18.61 -39.66
C ILE A 47 -26.88 -17.83 -38.49
N THR A 48 -27.49 -16.72 -38.10
CA THR A 48 -27.06 -15.92 -36.92
C THR A 48 -27.20 -16.79 -35.65
N VAL A 49 -28.30 -17.51 -35.49
CA VAL A 49 -28.50 -18.44 -34.35
C VAL A 49 -27.44 -19.52 -34.34
N ALA A 50 -27.17 -20.16 -35.51
CA ALA A 50 -26.18 -21.23 -35.62
C ALA A 50 -24.74 -20.75 -35.26
N PHE A 51 -24.37 -19.52 -35.66
CA PHE A 51 -23.09 -18.94 -35.29
C PHE A 51 -23.00 -18.56 -33.80
N LEU A 52 -24.10 -18.11 -33.20
CA LEU A 52 -24.15 -17.73 -31.79
C LEU A 52 -24.30 -18.95 -30.85
N LEU A 53 -24.84 -20.04 -31.36
CA LEU A 53 -25.20 -21.24 -30.55
C LEU A 53 -24.02 -21.75 -29.71
N PRO A 54 -22.79 -21.96 -30.23
CA PRO A 54 -21.68 -22.45 -29.43
C PRO A 54 -21.33 -21.47 -28.27
N ALA A 55 -21.33 -20.14 -28.53
CA ALA A 55 -21.07 -19.15 -27.50
C ALA A 55 -22.18 -19.11 -26.44
N VAL A 56 -23.45 -19.20 -26.86
CA VAL A 56 -24.60 -19.24 -25.92
C VAL A 56 -24.60 -20.52 -25.09
N VAL A 57 -24.28 -21.69 -25.68
CA VAL A 57 -24.16 -22.97 -24.94
C VAL A 57 -23.02 -22.86 -23.91
N LEU A 58 -21.83 -22.36 -24.30
CA LEU A 58 -20.73 -22.20 -23.35
C LEU A 58 -21.09 -21.21 -22.24
N LEU A 59 -21.72 -20.09 -22.55
CA LEU A 59 -22.19 -19.13 -21.56
C LEU A 59 -23.24 -19.76 -20.63
N GLY A 60 -24.17 -20.48 -21.18
CA GLY A 60 -25.24 -21.19 -20.44
C GLY A 60 -24.66 -22.19 -19.44
N THR A 61 -23.78 -23.08 -19.93
CA THR A 61 -23.24 -24.19 -19.13
C THR A 61 -22.13 -23.73 -18.15
N LEU A 62 -21.27 -22.80 -18.52
CA LEU A 62 -20.12 -22.44 -17.70
C LEU A 62 -20.36 -21.18 -16.83
N VAL A 63 -21.38 -20.40 -17.13
CA VAL A 63 -21.66 -19.16 -16.35
C VAL A 63 -23.06 -19.21 -15.74
N LEU A 64 -24.13 -19.37 -16.55
CA LEU A 64 -25.48 -19.27 -16.02
C LEU A 64 -25.85 -20.46 -15.14
N TYR A 65 -25.44 -21.69 -15.53
CA TYR A 65 -25.72 -22.88 -14.75
C TYR A 65 -25.03 -22.84 -13.36
N PRO A 66 -23.73 -22.57 -13.22
CA PRO A 66 -23.11 -22.48 -11.90
C PRO A 66 -23.70 -21.35 -11.02
N ILE A 67 -24.05 -20.20 -11.61
CA ILE A 67 -24.72 -19.13 -10.87
C ILE A 67 -26.10 -19.61 -10.37
N GLY A 68 -26.90 -20.20 -11.25
CA GLY A 68 -28.22 -20.76 -10.89
C GLY A 68 -28.11 -21.85 -9.81
N TYR A 69 -27.10 -22.73 -9.95
CA TYR A 69 -26.81 -23.75 -8.95
C TYR A 69 -26.38 -23.17 -7.60
N SER A 70 -25.55 -22.15 -7.59
CA SER A 70 -25.16 -21.45 -6.33
C SER A 70 -26.38 -20.81 -5.65
N VAL A 71 -27.27 -20.16 -6.42
CA VAL A 71 -28.53 -19.61 -5.88
C VAL A 71 -29.41 -20.74 -5.33
N TYR A 72 -29.55 -21.86 -6.05
CA TYR A 72 -30.29 -23.00 -5.56
C TYR A 72 -29.68 -23.59 -4.29
N ARG A 73 -28.37 -23.85 -4.30
CA ARG A 73 -27.64 -24.46 -3.18
C ARG A 73 -27.64 -23.58 -1.91
N SER A 74 -27.67 -22.26 -2.05
CA SER A 74 -27.74 -21.34 -0.93
C SER A 74 -29.02 -21.39 -0.10
N LEU A 75 -30.04 -22.07 -0.60
CA LEU A 75 -31.34 -22.25 0.06
C LEU A 75 -31.45 -23.58 0.80
N PHE A 76 -30.40 -24.41 0.78
CA PHE A 76 -30.33 -25.72 1.39
C PHE A 76 -29.28 -25.75 2.53
N ASP A 77 -29.45 -26.75 3.40
CA ASP A 77 -28.55 -27.00 4.55
C ASP A 77 -27.13 -27.40 4.10
N VAL A 78 -26.24 -27.69 5.06
CA VAL A 78 -24.87 -28.13 4.83
C VAL A 78 -24.81 -29.36 3.91
N SER A 79 -25.71 -30.35 4.10
CA SER A 79 -25.76 -31.57 3.33
C SER A 79 -26.33 -31.37 1.91
N GLY A 80 -27.22 -30.41 1.72
CA GLY A 80 -27.95 -30.15 0.49
C GLY A 80 -29.27 -30.92 0.36
N ASP A 81 -29.68 -31.60 1.43
CA ASP A 81 -30.84 -32.46 1.43
C ASP A 81 -32.11 -31.77 1.96
N GLU A 82 -31.93 -30.82 2.89
CA GLU A 82 -33.03 -30.11 3.52
C GLU A 82 -33.13 -28.65 3.00
N PHE A 83 -34.33 -28.26 2.60
CA PHE A 83 -34.61 -26.89 2.17
C PHE A 83 -34.84 -25.98 3.41
N ILE A 84 -33.92 -25.08 3.69
CA ILE A 84 -33.93 -24.16 4.85
C ILE A 84 -34.27 -22.73 4.48
N GLY A 85 -34.55 -22.42 3.22
CA GLY A 85 -34.93 -21.09 2.75
C GLY A 85 -33.83 -20.06 2.87
N LEU A 86 -34.00 -19.04 3.71
CA LEU A 86 -33.03 -17.95 3.88
C LEU A 86 -32.18 -18.06 5.15
N ASP A 87 -32.14 -19.20 5.81
CA ASP A 87 -31.42 -19.36 7.08
C ASP A 87 -29.93 -19.19 6.91
N ASN A 88 -29.34 -19.67 5.80
CA ASN A 88 -27.93 -19.39 5.47
C ASN A 88 -27.61 -17.88 5.40
N TYR A 89 -28.55 -17.06 4.95
CA TYR A 89 -28.33 -15.61 4.89
C TYR A 89 -28.49 -14.96 6.26
N THR A 90 -29.36 -15.46 7.13
CA THR A 90 -29.48 -14.98 8.52
C THR A 90 -28.22 -15.32 9.30
N GLU A 91 -27.66 -16.50 9.13
CA GLU A 91 -26.39 -16.91 9.71
C GLU A 91 -25.25 -16.02 9.19
N LEU A 92 -25.16 -15.83 7.86
CA LEU A 92 -24.17 -14.98 7.22
C LEU A 92 -24.12 -13.56 7.81
N PHE A 93 -25.27 -12.92 8.03
CA PHE A 93 -25.31 -11.57 8.60
C PHE A 93 -25.16 -11.55 10.13
N SER A 94 -25.24 -12.69 10.80
CA SER A 94 -25.05 -12.83 12.24
C SER A 94 -23.61 -13.14 12.64
N ASP A 95 -22.82 -13.75 11.76
CA ASP A 95 -21.42 -14.08 11.99
C ASP A 95 -20.53 -12.83 11.93
N ASP A 96 -19.76 -12.60 13.00
CA ASP A 96 -18.85 -11.45 13.12
C ASP A 96 -17.73 -11.46 12.08
N ARG A 97 -17.23 -12.63 11.69
CA ARG A 97 -16.19 -12.79 10.67
C ARG A 97 -16.71 -12.37 9.29
N ILE A 98 -17.93 -12.78 8.96
CA ILE A 98 -18.55 -12.43 7.67
C ILE A 98 -18.90 -10.93 7.64
N ARG A 99 -19.36 -10.36 8.75
CA ARG A 99 -19.57 -8.91 8.85
C ARG A 99 -18.28 -8.13 8.69
N THR A 100 -17.19 -8.61 9.28
CA THR A 100 -15.86 -8.00 9.08
C THR A 100 -15.42 -8.12 7.63
N ALA A 101 -15.58 -9.27 6.99
CA ALA A 101 -15.29 -9.47 5.58
C ALA A 101 -16.10 -8.55 4.67
N LEU A 102 -17.39 -8.36 4.96
CA LEU A 102 -18.26 -7.43 4.24
C LEU A 102 -17.80 -5.97 4.40
N ARG A 103 -17.47 -5.55 5.62
CA ARG A 103 -16.90 -4.22 5.90
C ARG A 103 -15.59 -4.00 5.16
N ASN A 104 -14.69 -4.97 5.19
CA ASN A 104 -13.43 -4.89 4.50
C ASN A 104 -13.63 -4.82 2.97
N ASN A 105 -14.54 -5.63 2.40
CA ASN A 105 -14.89 -5.52 0.98
C ASN A 105 -15.38 -4.10 0.61
N LEU A 106 -16.18 -3.47 1.47
CA LEU A 106 -16.61 -2.08 1.23
C LEU A 106 -15.44 -1.11 1.23
N ILE A 107 -14.51 -1.24 2.21
CA ILE A 107 -13.27 -0.44 2.26
C ILE A 107 -12.45 -0.66 0.98
N TRP A 108 -12.28 -1.92 0.57
CA TRP A 108 -11.56 -2.27 -0.64
C TRP A 108 -12.16 -1.62 -1.90
N VAL A 109 -13.46 -1.71 -2.09
CA VAL A 109 -14.18 -1.16 -3.26
C VAL A 109 -14.10 0.36 -3.32
N LEU A 110 -14.10 1.03 -2.17
CA LEU A 110 -14.04 2.49 -2.11
C LEU A 110 -12.60 3.01 -2.22
N VAL A 111 -11.66 2.40 -1.50
CA VAL A 111 -10.32 2.95 -1.33
C VAL A 111 -9.38 2.53 -2.46
N ALA A 112 -9.24 1.23 -2.74
CA ALA A 112 -8.24 0.75 -3.67
C ALA A 112 -8.41 1.29 -5.11
N PRO A 113 -9.62 1.27 -5.73
CA PRO A 113 -9.83 1.85 -7.04
C PRO A 113 -9.63 3.37 -7.08
N ALA A 114 -10.06 4.08 -6.03
CA ALA A 114 -9.90 5.53 -5.95
C ALA A 114 -8.42 5.93 -5.89
N VAL A 115 -7.65 5.25 -5.02
CA VAL A 115 -6.20 5.50 -4.88
C VAL A 115 -5.46 5.11 -6.15
N CYS A 116 -5.73 3.94 -6.75
CA CYS A 116 -5.13 3.54 -8.03
C CYS A 116 -5.43 4.54 -9.14
N THR A 117 -6.68 5.01 -9.26
CA THR A 117 -7.08 5.97 -10.29
C THR A 117 -6.40 7.33 -10.05
N ALA A 118 -6.34 7.80 -8.81
CA ALA A 118 -5.68 9.04 -8.45
C ALA A 118 -4.18 9.00 -8.73
N LEU A 119 -3.48 7.94 -8.29
CA LEU A 119 -2.05 7.74 -8.57
C LEU A 119 -1.80 7.55 -10.06
N GLY A 120 -2.64 6.77 -10.76
CA GLY A 120 -2.58 6.60 -12.20
C GLY A 120 -2.70 7.93 -12.95
N LEU A 121 -3.61 8.81 -12.54
CA LEU A 121 -3.76 10.15 -13.10
C LEU A 121 -2.52 11.01 -12.84
N ILE A 122 -2.02 11.02 -11.60
CA ILE A 122 -0.79 11.75 -11.23
C ILE A 122 0.39 11.27 -12.09
N PHE A 123 0.61 9.97 -12.17
CA PHE A 123 1.70 9.40 -12.96
C PHE A 123 1.52 9.67 -14.45
N ALA A 124 0.31 9.59 -15.00
CA ALA A 124 0.03 9.90 -16.41
C ALA A 124 0.42 11.34 -16.75
N VAL A 125 0.00 12.31 -15.91
CA VAL A 125 0.29 13.74 -16.12
C VAL A 125 1.77 14.05 -15.93
N LEU A 126 2.42 13.49 -14.90
CA LEU A 126 3.84 13.71 -14.66
C LEU A 126 4.71 13.15 -15.78
N THR A 127 4.37 11.97 -16.31
CA THR A 127 5.16 11.32 -17.37
C THR A 127 5.04 12.01 -18.73
N GLU A 128 4.01 12.81 -18.96
CA GLU A 128 3.88 13.59 -20.19
C GLU A 128 4.96 14.67 -20.31
N LYS A 129 5.40 15.24 -19.18
CA LYS A 129 6.38 16.34 -19.12
C LYS A 129 7.84 15.87 -19.02
N VAL A 130 8.09 14.57 -18.83
CA VAL A 130 9.43 14.03 -18.58
C VAL A 130 10.02 13.40 -19.85
N ARG A 131 11.29 13.72 -20.17
CA ARG A 131 11.99 13.13 -21.34
C ARG A 131 12.06 11.60 -21.31
N TRP A 132 12.06 11.00 -20.15
CA TRP A 132 12.13 9.55 -19.93
C TRP A 132 10.75 8.94 -19.65
N GLY A 133 9.68 9.64 -20.04
CA GLY A 133 8.31 9.23 -19.73
C GLY A 133 7.97 7.80 -20.14
N THR A 134 8.48 7.33 -21.30
CA THR A 134 8.26 5.95 -21.75
C THR A 134 8.92 4.92 -20.83
N ALA A 135 10.19 5.15 -20.42
CA ALA A 135 10.89 4.25 -19.51
C ALA A 135 10.21 4.23 -18.14
N PHE A 136 9.79 5.39 -17.63
CA PHE A 136 9.04 5.48 -16.37
C PHE A 136 7.71 4.72 -16.44
N LYS A 137 6.95 4.87 -17.54
CA LYS A 137 5.70 4.12 -17.77
C LYS A 137 5.94 2.62 -17.77
N MET A 138 7.01 2.13 -18.39
CA MET A 138 7.37 0.71 -18.38
C MET A 138 7.68 0.21 -16.97
N VAL A 139 8.47 0.93 -16.18
CA VAL A 139 8.84 0.55 -14.81
C VAL A 139 7.62 0.50 -13.90
N VAL A 140 6.75 1.52 -13.96
CA VAL A 140 5.54 1.57 -13.11
C VAL A 140 4.48 0.54 -13.54
N PHE A 141 4.47 0.14 -14.82
CA PHE A 141 3.56 -0.89 -15.33
C PHE A 141 4.06 -2.31 -15.06
N MET A 142 5.38 -2.50 -14.89
CA MET A 142 6.02 -3.82 -14.75
C MET A 142 5.43 -4.70 -13.62
N PRO A 143 5.03 -4.18 -12.44
CA PRO A 143 4.42 -5.00 -11.39
C PRO A 143 3.19 -5.77 -11.83
N MET A 144 2.42 -5.26 -12.79
CA MET A 144 1.23 -5.93 -13.32
C MET A 144 1.56 -7.24 -14.07
N ALA A 145 2.80 -7.41 -14.54
CA ALA A 145 3.24 -8.66 -15.18
C ALA A 145 3.47 -9.80 -14.18
N ILE A 146 3.56 -9.49 -12.89
CA ILE A 146 3.74 -10.47 -11.81
C ILE A 146 2.36 -11.05 -11.46
N SER A 147 2.28 -12.37 -11.20
CA SER A 147 1.04 -12.97 -10.73
C SER A 147 0.66 -12.44 -9.34
N MET A 148 -0.64 -12.35 -9.03
CA MET A 148 -1.10 -11.89 -7.71
C MET A 148 -0.55 -12.77 -6.57
N LEU A 149 -0.43 -14.08 -6.80
CA LEU A 149 0.17 -15.00 -5.86
C LEU A 149 1.63 -14.65 -5.57
N ALA A 150 2.45 -14.44 -6.61
CA ALA A 150 3.85 -14.05 -6.42
C ALA A 150 3.99 -12.68 -5.74
N ALA A 151 3.14 -11.72 -6.09
CA ALA A 151 3.09 -10.43 -5.41
C ALA A 151 2.69 -10.61 -3.93
N GLY A 152 1.74 -11.49 -3.63
CA GLY A 152 1.37 -11.84 -2.25
C GLY A 152 2.56 -12.35 -1.44
N VAL A 153 3.36 -13.27 -1.99
CA VAL A 153 4.58 -13.78 -1.35
C VAL A 153 5.62 -12.66 -1.16
N ILE A 154 5.84 -11.80 -2.17
CA ILE A 154 6.75 -10.66 -2.04
C ILE A 154 6.32 -9.76 -0.87
N PHE A 155 5.06 -9.37 -0.81
CA PHE A 155 4.58 -8.47 0.22
C PHE A 155 4.48 -9.11 1.61
N SER A 156 4.26 -10.42 1.72
CA SER A 156 4.36 -11.12 3.01
C SER A 156 5.77 -11.04 3.60
N LEU A 157 6.80 -11.04 2.74
CA LEU A 157 8.19 -10.82 3.16
C LEU A 157 8.49 -9.33 3.43
N VAL A 158 7.96 -8.42 2.62
CA VAL A 158 8.12 -6.96 2.81
C VAL A 158 7.57 -6.51 4.16
N TYR A 159 6.45 -7.09 4.60
CA TYR A 159 5.74 -6.73 5.84
C TYR A 159 6.16 -7.55 7.07
N GLN A 160 7.26 -8.32 7.02
CA GLN A 160 7.77 -8.98 8.21
C GLN A 160 8.10 -7.97 9.31
N ASN A 161 7.80 -8.34 10.57
CA ASN A 161 7.92 -7.43 11.70
C ASN A 161 9.39 -7.13 12.04
N GLU A 162 10.30 -8.10 11.88
CA GLU A 162 11.71 -7.89 12.16
C GLU A 162 12.35 -6.95 11.10
N PRO A 163 12.95 -5.81 11.52
CA PRO A 163 13.59 -4.88 10.58
C PRO A 163 14.72 -5.50 9.73
N GLU A 164 15.37 -6.56 10.24
CA GLU A 164 16.41 -7.29 9.52
C GLU A 164 15.87 -8.11 8.34
N ARG A 165 14.58 -8.42 8.32
CA ARG A 165 13.92 -9.30 7.34
C ARG A 165 12.85 -8.60 6.53
N GLY A 166 12.12 -7.67 7.16
CA GLY A 166 11.02 -6.93 6.54
C GLY A 166 11.47 -5.61 5.93
N ALA A 167 11.44 -5.47 4.62
CA ALA A 167 11.88 -4.26 3.93
C ALA A 167 11.10 -3.00 4.33
N ALA A 168 9.80 -3.13 4.65
CA ALA A 168 8.98 -2.01 5.12
C ALA A 168 9.46 -1.50 6.48
N ASN A 169 9.76 -2.40 7.42
CA ASN A 169 10.29 -2.03 8.73
C ASN A 169 11.75 -1.60 8.67
N ALA A 170 12.58 -2.19 7.82
CA ALA A 170 13.94 -1.70 7.60
C ALA A 170 13.96 -0.24 7.15
N ALA A 171 13.11 0.12 6.17
CA ALA A 171 12.99 1.51 5.72
C ALA A 171 12.40 2.43 6.81
N TRP A 172 11.38 1.97 7.52
CA TRP A 172 10.71 2.76 8.54
C TRP A 172 11.60 3.03 9.76
N THR A 173 12.31 2.01 10.27
CA THR A 173 13.24 2.16 11.38
C THR A 173 14.42 3.04 11.00
N THR A 174 14.97 2.93 9.79
CA THR A 174 16.02 3.83 9.30
C THR A 174 15.57 5.31 9.33
N ILE A 175 14.33 5.59 8.92
CA ILE A 175 13.76 6.95 8.98
C ILE A 175 13.59 7.37 10.44
N HIS A 176 13.02 6.52 11.28
CA HIS A 176 12.80 6.79 12.69
C HIS A 176 14.13 7.11 13.41
N ASP A 177 15.15 6.27 13.21
CA ASP A 177 16.44 6.40 13.86
C ASP A 177 17.25 7.62 13.38
N THR A 178 16.90 8.18 12.21
CA THR A 178 17.46 9.46 11.76
C THR A 178 17.00 10.64 12.63
N PHE A 179 15.86 10.50 13.30
CA PHE A 179 15.25 11.54 14.14
C PHE A 179 15.23 11.20 15.64
N SER A 180 15.68 10.01 16.01
CA SER A 180 15.69 9.51 17.38
C SER A 180 17.03 8.83 17.66
N ASP A 181 17.76 9.29 18.67
CA ASP A 181 18.99 8.65 19.08
C ASP A 181 18.68 7.26 19.65
N PRO A 182 19.30 6.18 19.14
CA PRO A 182 19.10 4.85 19.67
C PRO A 182 19.66 4.78 21.09
N ALA A 183 18.99 4.03 21.98
CA ALA A 183 19.52 3.79 23.31
C ALA A 183 20.86 3.04 23.20
N PRO A 184 21.88 3.46 23.95
CA PRO A 184 23.20 2.82 23.88
C PRO A 184 23.18 1.34 24.28
N TRP A 185 22.33 0.96 25.24
CA TRP A 185 22.29 -0.42 25.77
C TRP A 185 20.86 -0.91 25.95
N PRO A 186 20.17 -1.25 24.89
CA PRO A 186 18.79 -1.72 24.95
C PRO A 186 18.65 -2.99 25.82
N GLY A 187 17.69 -2.97 26.74
CA GLY A 187 17.38 -4.10 27.59
C GLY A 187 18.34 -4.34 28.77
N ALA A 188 19.42 -3.56 28.89
CA ALA A 188 20.29 -3.62 30.07
C ALA A 188 19.50 -3.23 31.33
N ARG A 189 19.72 -3.95 32.43
CA ARG A 189 19.03 -3.73 33.69
C ARG A 189 19.90 -4.10 34.88
N PRO A 190 19.65 -3.54 36.09
CA PRO A 190 20.32 -3.96 37.29
C PRO A 190 19.94 -5.38 37.67
N ARG A 191 20.74 -6.00 38.52
CA ARG A 191 20.35 -7.26 39.21
C ARG A 191 19.19 -7.00 40.18
N PRO A 192 18.33 -8.02 40.46
CA PRO A 192 17.17 -7.86 41.35
C PRO A 192 17.51 -7.35 42.76
N ASN A 193 18.73 -7.61 43.24
CA ASN A 193 19.17 -7.24 44.57
C ASN A 193 20.21 -6.08 44.58
N ALA A 194 20.40 -5.41 43.45
CA ALA A 194 21.31 -4.26 43.38
C ALA A 194 20.71 -3.00 44.05
N ASP A 195 21.58 -2.04 44.36
CA ASP A 195 21.18 -0.72 44.89
C ASP A 195 20.33 0.06 43.93
N LEU A 196 20.49 -0.20 42.62
CA LEU A 196 19.69 0.43 41.54
C LEU A 196 18.33 -0.24 41.43
N LYS A 197 17.26 0.52 41.55
CA LYS A 197 15.87 0.06 41.45
C LYS A 197 15.07 0.86 40.48
N GLY A 198 14.09 0.21 39.81
CA GLY A 198 13.19 0.83 38.88
C GLY A 198 12.36 -0.20 38.10
N PRO A 199 11.46 0.26 37.23
CA PRO A 199 10.72 -0.60 36.29
C PRO A 199 11.66 -1.28 35.29
N ASP A 200 11.22 -2.35 34.64
CA ASP A 200 12.05 -3.20 33.76
C ASP A 200 12.81 -2.44 32.64
N LYS A 201 12.31 -1.30 32.21
CA LYS A 201 12.91 -0.45 31.15
C LYS A 201 13.50 0.85 31.71
N GLY A 202 13.73 0.96 33.03
CA GLY A 202 14.18 2.16 33.70
C GLY A 202 13.09 3.25 33.81
N PRO A 203 13.38 4.41 34.36
CA PRO A 203 14.67 4.79 34.90
C PRO A 203 15.06 3.95 36.13
N PHE A 204 16.36 3.69 36.30
CA PHE A 204 16.90 3.02 37.50
C PHE A 204 17.53 4.06 38.41
N THR A 205 17.12 4.09 39.67
CA THR A 205 17.60 5.07 40.67
C THR A 205 18.24 4.33 41.84
N SER A 206 19.37 4.85 42.35
CA SER A 206 20.03 4.27 43.53
C SER A 206 19.22 4.56 44.80
N ASP A 207 19.15 3.55 45.69
CA ASP A 207 18.56 3.76 47.02
C ASP A 207 19.47 4.65 47.88
N ALA A 208 20.78 4.49 47.76
CA ALA A 208 21.78 5.28 48.46
C ALA A 208 22.07 6.63 47.81
N THR A 209 22.35 7.61 48.60
CA THR A 209 22.91 8.91 48.14
C THR A 209 24.42 8.82 48.06
N VAL A 210 25.02 9.51 47.09
CA VAL A 210 26.47 9.58 46.91
C VAL A 210 27.03 10.85 47.53
N SER A 211 28.27 10.79 48.01
CA SER A 211 28.98 11.95 48.60
C SER A 211 30.22 12.31 47.75
N ALA A 212 30.63 13.55 47.77
CA ALA A 212 31.87 13.99 47.14
C ALA A 212 33.06 13.17 47.61
N GLY A 213 33.95 12.81 46.68
CA GLY A 213 35.09 11.94 46.93
C GLY A 213 34.76 10.42 46.99
N GLN A 214 33.47 10.05 46.91
CA GLN A 214 33.09 8.63 46.82
C GLN A 214 33.05 8.11 45.39
N THR A 215 33.22 6.78 45.25
CA THR A 215 33.09 6.07 44.00
C THR A 215 31.82 5.27 43.98
N ALA A 216 31.05 5.38 42.90
CA ALA A 216 29.80 4.62 42.66
C ALA A 216 30.06 3.45 41.71
N LEU A 217 29.48 2.31 42.01
CA LEU A 217 29.53 1.11 41.22
C LEU A 217 28.10 0.80 40.73
N LEU A 218 27.87 0.83 39.40
CA LEU A 218 26.55 0.68 38.79
C LEU A 218 26.56 -0.58 37.90
N PRO A 219 26.44 -1.78 38.48
CA PRO A 219 26.44 -3.03 37.71
C PRO A 219 25.14 -3.20 36.92
N LEU A 220 25.26 -3.55 35.66
CA LEU A 220 24.13 -3.90 34.79
C LEU A 220 24.30 -5.33 34.23
N VAL A 221 23.21 -5.96 33.94
CA VAL A 221 23.13 -7.32 33.36
C VAL A 221 22.14 -7.32 32.17
N ALA A 222 21.89 -8.48 31.59
CA ALA A 222 20.94 -8.67 30.47
C ALA A 222 21.36 -8.03 29.15
N VAL A 223 22.65 -7.71 28.98
CA VAL A 223 23.23 -7.41 27.67
C VAL A 223 23.76 -8.72 27.07
N LYS A 224 23.48 -8.96 25.80
CA LYS A 224 24.03 -10.13 25.10
C LYS A 224 25.55 -10.00 24.99
N PRO A 225 26.33 -11.05 25.31
CA PRO A 225 27.79 -10.95 25.26
C PRO A 225 28.38 -10.51 23.92
N GLN A 226 27.68 -10.82 22.83
CA GLN A 226 28.07 -10.40 21.46
C GLN A 226 27.93 -8.87 21.25
N ASP A 227 26.96 -8.23 21.89
CA ASP A 227 26.71 -6.79 21.76
C ASP A 227 27.78 -5.97 22.53
N ALA A 228 28.35 -6.57 23.57
CA ALA A 228 29.46 -6.00 24.35
C ALA A 228 30.85 -6.52 23.93
N ALA A 229 30.94 -7.39 22.91
CA ALA A 229 32.21 -8.05 22.56
C ALA A 229 33.32 -7.09 22.13
N GLY A 230 32.96 -5.98 21.48
CA GLY A 230 33.89 -4.95 20.99
C GLY A 230 34.27 -3.88 22.04
N GLU A 231 33.66 -3.91 23.21
CA GLU A 231 33.87 -2.89 24.24
C GLU A 231 35.15 -3.11 25.04
N GLU A 232 35.69 -2.01 25.59
CA GLU A 232 36.88 -2.05 26.46
C GLU A 232 36.59 -2.81 27.78
N PRO A 233 37.61 -3.32 28.45
CA PRO A 233 37.47 -3.81 29.81
C PRO A 233 37.02 -2.68 30.73
N ALA A 234 36.09 -3.00 31.64
CA ALA A 234 35.63 -2.03 32.63
C ALA A 234 36.76 -1.57 33.55
N ALA A 235 36.94 -0.27 33.71
CA ALA A 235 37.92 0.31 34.60
C ALA A 235 37.33 0.52 36.00
N LYS A 236 38.17 0.36 37.03
CA LYS A 236 37.82 0.71 38.41
C LYS A 236 37.80 2.23 38.53
N PRO A 237 36.74 2.82 39.11
CA PRO A 237 36.69 4.26 39.26
C PRO A 237 37.75 4.75 40.19
N GLN A 238 38.36 5.92 39.88
CA GLN A 238 39.25 6.62 40.75
C GLN A 238 38.48 7.70 41.51
N PRO A 239 38.68 7.89 42.83
CA PRO A 239 38.04 8.98 43.55
C PRO A 239 38.32 10.32 42.89
N ALA A 240 37.30 11.16 42.75
CA ALA A 240 37.46 12.53 42.25
C ALA A 240 37.66 13.44 43.44
N ASP A 241 38.62 14.40 43.32
CA ASP A 241 38.93 15.34 44.42
C ASP A 241 37.71 16.24 44.74
N ASP A 242 36.95 16.63 43.74
CA ASP A 242 35.77 17.47 43.90
C ASP A 242 34.63 16.94 42.99
N GLY A 243 33.82 16.00 43.53
CA GLY A 243 32.73 15.41 42.81
C GLY A 243 32.52 13.92 43.11
N VAL A 244 31.71 13.27 42.28
CA VAL A 244 31.41 11.84 42.38
C VAL A 244 31.88 11.13 41.14
N SER A 245 32.73 10.14 41.25
CA SER A 245 33.15 9.29 40.16
C SER A 245 32.46 7.90 40.26
N GLY A 246 32.41 7.20 39.13
CA GLY A 246 31.84 5.86 39.14
C GLY A 246 32.13 5.08 37.88
N THR A 247 31.66 3.83 37.83
CA THR A 247 31.76 2.98 36.66
C THR A 247 30.43 2.26 36.43
N VAL A 248 30.02 2.21 35.16
CA VAL A 248 28.90 1.40 34.67
C VAL A 248 29.46 0.29 33.79
N TRP A 249 29.12 -0.96 34.12
CA TRP A 249 29.70 -2.11 33.42
C TRP A 249 28.70 -3.26 33.29
N LEU A 250 28.97 -4.17 32.36
CA LEU A 250 28.29 -5.45 32.26
C LEU A 250 28.85 -6.41 33.33
N ASP A 251 28.09 -6.59 34.38
CA ASP A 251 28.44 -7.53 35.49
C ASP A 251 28.17 -8.97 35.06
N PHE A 252 28.96 -9.41 34.09
CA PHE A 252 28.91 -10.75 33.54
C PHE A 252 30.31 -11.19 33.08
N LYS A 253 30.80 -12.30 33.68
CA LYS A 253 32.04 -12.95 33.31
C LYS A 253 31.79 -14.40 32.94
N PRO A 254 32.17 -14.87 31.75
CA PRO A 254 32.16 -16.28 31.40
C PRO A 254 33.01 -17.09 32.39
N GLY A 255 32.45 -18.13 32.99
CA GLY A 255 33.15 -18.95 33.97
C GLY A 255 32.98 -18.50 35.43
N GLY A 256 32.23 -17.43 35.66
CA GLY A 256 31.91 -16.92 37.01
C GLY A 256 32.70 -15.67 37.40
N GLY A 257 32.05 -14.74 38.09
CA GLY A 257 32.58 -13.49 38.63
C GLY A 257 31.99 -13.21 40.00
N LYS A 258 32.46 -12.16 40.68
CA LYS A 258 31.89 -11.68 41.94
C LYS A 258 30.81 -10.63 41.60
N PRO A 259 29.56 -10.84 42.00
CA PRO A 259 28.52 -9.83 41.82
C PRO A 259 28.92 -8.48 42.41
N ASP A 260 28.51 -7.38 41.70
CA ASP A 260 28.68 -6.00 42.14
C ASP A 260 30.17 -5.54 42.36
N VAL A 261 31.11 -6.25 41.74
CA VAL A 261 32.55 -5.91 41.76
C VAL A 261 33.09 -5.96 40.35
N VAL A 262 33.81 -4.92 39.93
CA VAL A 262 34.48 -4.90 38.64
C VAL A 262 35.59 -5.94 38.59
N ASP A 263 35.34 -7.07 37.93
CA ASP A 263 36.29 -8.16 37.73
C ASP A 263 37.09 -7.98 36.40
N SER A 264 38.29 -8.53 36.37
CA SER A 264 39.10 -8.47 35.14
C SER A 264 38.41 -9.21 33.97
N GLY A 265 38.23 -8.53 32.86
CA GLY A 265 37.60 -9.05 31.64
C GLY A 265 36.12 -8.78 31.49
N GLU A 266 35.49 -8.18 32.51
CA GLU A 266 34.13 -7.61 32.35
C GLU A 266 34.16 -6.40 31.47
N LYS A 267 33.06 -6.15 30.75
CA LYS A 267 32.98 -5.15 29.70
C LYS A 267 32.40 -3.83 30.22
N ALA A 268 33.01 -2.75 29.82
CA ALA A 268 32.50 -1.40 30.04
C ALA A 268 31.20 -1.16 29.27
N LEU A 269 30.32 -0.37 29.83
CA LEU A 269 29.13 0.13 29.12
C LEU A 269 29.31 1.64 28.87
N LYS A 270 29.80 1.98 27.69
CA LYS A 270 30.01 3.36 27.25
C LYS A 270 28.70 4.05 26.90
N ASP A 271 28.75 5.37 26.77
CA ASP A 271 27.66 6.23 26.34
C ASP A 271 26.39 6.17 27.22
N ILE A 272 26.49 5.59 28.43
CA ILE A 272 25.43 5.61 29.43
C ILE A 272 25.33 6.98 30.08
N LYS A 273 24.18 7.61 29.98
CA LYS A 273 23.87 8.83 30.71
C LYS A 273 23.62 8.51 32.17
N VAL A 274 24.38 9.14 33.06
CA VAL A 274 24.21 9.07 34.52
C VAL A 274 23.79 10.43 35.03
N GLU A 275 22.71 10.51 35.78
CA GLU A 275 22.15 11.71 36.34
C GLU A 275 22.23 11.67 37.85
N ALA A 276 22.61 12.82 38.46
CA ALA A 276 22.49 13.05 39.91
C ALA A 276 21.16 13.76 40.19
N VAL A 277 20.33 13.20 41.05
CA VAL A 277 18.99 13.69 41.37
C VAL A 277 18.84 14.03 42.83
N LYS A 278 18.39 15.29 43.11
CA LYS A 278 18.00 15.75 44.45
C LYS A 278 16.56 16.24 44.38
N ASP A 279 15.75 15.84 45.33
CA ASP A 279 14.35 16.27 45.45
C ASP A 279 13.58 16.13 44.11
N GLY A 280 13.86 15.04 43.38
CA GLY A 280 13.24 14.75 42.07
C GLY A 280 13.78 15.57 40.88
N LYS A 281 14.74 16.48 41.10
CA LYS A 281 15.37 17.32 40.05
C LYS A 281 16.77 16.83 39.70
N VAL A 282 17.11 16.83 38.43
CA VAL A 282 18.47 16.57 37.97
C VAL A 282 19.35 17.79 38.29
N VAL A 283 20.37 17.55 39.10
CA VAL A 283 21.34 18.61 39.51
C VAL A 283 22.65 18.51 38.74
N ALA A 284 23.00 17.34 38.22
CA ALA A 284 24.16 17.11 37.36
C ALA A 284 23.92 15.89 36.45
N SER A 285 24.65 15.82 35.36
CA SER A 285 24.67 14.64 34.50
C SER A 285 26.05 14.45 33.87
N ALA A 286 26.41 13.17 33.62
CA ALA A 286 27.61 12.78 32.88
C ALA A 286 27.29 11.63 31.98
N THR A 287 28.14 11.37 31.00
CA THR A 287 28.05 10.16 30.11
C THR A 287 29.28 9.32 30.36
N THR A 288 29.12 7.99 30.38
CA THR A 288 30.24 7.08 30.59
C THR A 288 31.22 7.10 29.41
N ALA A 289 32.51 7.08 29.73
CA ALA A 289 33.59 6.95 28.75
C ALA A 289 33.70 5.52 28.20
N SER A 290 34.62 5.27 27.26
CA SER A 290 34.84 3.96 26.64
C SER A 290 35.17 2.85 27.61
N ASP A 291 35.80 3.19 28.75
CA ASP A 291 36.13 2.27 29.86
C ASP A 291 35.01 2.15 30.91
N GLY A 292 33.85 2.73 30.66
CA GLY A 292 32.67 2.71 31.52
C GLY A 292 32.70 3.73 32.67
N THR A 293 33.79 4.49 32.86
CA THR A 293 33.89 5.45 33.91
C THR A 293 33.11 6.73 33.65
N PHE A 294 32.63 7.40 34.69
CA PHE A 294 32.01 8.71 34.66
C PHE A 294 32.44 9.59 35.83
N THR A 295 32.35 10.90 35.67
CA THR A 295 32.60 11.84 36.76
C THR A 295 31.51 12.92 36.77
N LEU A 296 30.87 13.10 37.88
CA LEU A 296 29.86 14.13 38.13
C LEU A 296 30.50 15.26 38.98
N PRO A 297 30.13 16.54 38.75
CA PRO A 297 30.66 17.65 39.51
C PRO A 297 30.16 17.65 40.95
N ALA A 298 30.72 18.53 41.80
CA ALA A 298 30.38 18.70 43.22
C ALA A 298 28.87 18.88 43.49
N ALA A 299 28.11 19.40 42.52
CA ALA A 299 26.65 19.48 42.64
C ALA A 299 25.95 18.12 42.91
N ALA A 300 26.62 17.01 42.59
CA ALA A 300 26.12 15.65 42.83
C ALA A 300 26.26 15.19 44.31
N ASP A 301 26.96 15.94 45.15
CA ASP A 301 27.12 15.61 46.59
C ASP A 301 25.75 15.51 47.28
N GLY A 302 25.47 14.40 47.92
CA GLY A 302 24.17 14.10 48.55
C GLY A 302 23.03 13.78 47.61
N ALA A 303 23.31 13.52 46.30
CA ALA A 303 22.30 13.13 45.31
C ALA A 303 22.12 11.62 45.22
N GLN A 304 20.97 11.15 44.75
CA GLN A 304 20.81 9.81 44.27
C GLN A 304 21.27 9.74 42.78
N LEU A 305 21.85 8.61 42.39
CA LEU A 305 22.22 8.37 40.99
C LEU A 305 21.04 7.79 40.23
N ARG A 306 20.78 8.29 39.07
CA ARG A 306 19.73 7.80 38.19
C ARG A 306 20.29 7.50 36.81
N LEU A 307 19.98 6.31 36.32
CA LEU A 307 20.17 5.92 34.92
C LEU A 307 18.82 6.10 34.18
N PRO A 308 18.66 7.11 33.34
CA PRO A 308 17.40 7.38 32.65
C PRO A 308 17.03 6.26 31.68
N SER A 309 15.74 6.09 31.42
CA SER A 309 15.19 5.07 30.51
C SER A 309 15.70 5.19 29.07
N SER A 310 16.15 6.40 28.67
CA SER A 310 16.77 6.60 27.36
C SER A 310 18.03 5.77 27.11
N ASN A 311 18.70 5.28 28.18
CA ASN A 311 19.83 4.38 28.03
C ASN A 311 19.44 2.94 27.66
N PHE A 312 18.20 2.54 27.94
CA PHE A 312 17.76 1.13 27.94
C PHE A 312 16.55 0.86 27.07
N ALA A 313 16.00 1.88 26.45
CA ALA A 313 14.87 1.75 25.55
C ALA A 313 15.19 0.70 24.49
N GLU A 314 14.34 -0.29 24.34
CA GLU A 314 14.50 -1.25 23.27
C GLU A 314 14.56 -0.50 21.93
N ALA A 315 15.43 -0.98 21.03
CA ALA A 315 15.45 -0.47 19.66
C ALA A 315 14.02 -0.48 19.10
N TYR A 316 13.66 0.56 18.41
CA TYR A 316 12.33 0.67 17.82
C TYR A 316 12.10 -0.52 16.88
N GLY A 317 11.21 -1.41 17.25
CA GLY A 317 10.95 -2.67 16.53
C GLY A 317 10.17 -2.50 15.23
N GLY A 318 9.87 -1.25 14.85
CA GLY A 318 9.08 -0.96 13.64
C GLY A 318 7.57 -0.96 13.89
N VAL A 319 6.82 -1.11 12.82
CA VAL A 319 5.35 -1.10 12.78
C VAL A 319 4.85 -2.51 12.52
N ASP A 320 3.85 -2.95 13.25
CA ASP A 320 3.10 -4.18 12.93
C ASP A 320 2.16 -3.93 11.74
N TRP A 321 2.72 -4.00 10.53
CA TRP A 321 2.00 -3.76 9.28
C TRP A 321 0.82 -4.71 9.06
N LEU A 322 0.93 -5.93 9.58
CA LEU A 322 -0.11 -6.96 9.48
C LEU A 322 -0.92 -7.10 10.78
N GLY A 323 -0.79 -6.14 11.69
CA GLY A 323 -1.62 -6.04 12.90
C GLY A 323 -3.06 -5.64 12.60
N PRO A 324 -3.97 -5.76 13.58
CA PRO A 324 -5.42 -5.63 13.36
C PRO A 324 -5.87 -4.33 12.69
N SER A 325 -5.18 -3.22 12.96
CA SER A 325 -5.53 -1.90 12.42
C SER A 325 -4.94 -1.62 11.03
N LEU A 326 -3.82 -2.27 10.67
CA LEU A 326 -3.05 -1.95 9.48
C LEU A 326 -3.10 -3.04 8.40
N VAL A 327 -3.56 -4.25 8.70
CA VAL A 327 -3.59 -5.37 7.77
C VAL A 327 -4.32 -5.03 6.48
N THR A 328 -5.52 -4.48 6.54
CA THR A 328 -6.29 -4.11 5.34
C THR A 328 -5.62 -2.98 4.54
N PRO A 329 -5.18 -1.85 5.14
CA PRO A 329 -4.39 -0.84 4.45
C PRO A 329 -3.09 -1.37 3.82
N ALA A 330 -2.37 -2.26 4.49
CA ALA A 330 -1.12 -2.84 3.97
C ALA A 330 -1.38 -3.69 2.72
N VAL A 331 -2.40 -4.55 2.74
CA VAL A 331 -2.75 -5.35 1.56
C VAL A 331 -3.29 -4.48 0.42
N ILE A 332 -4.04 -3.41 0.73
CA ILE A 332 -4.45 -2.40 -0.27
C ILE A 332 -3.21 -1.73 -0.89
N ALA A 333 -2.19 -1.39 -0.11
CA ALA A 333 -0.96 -0.81 -0.65
C ALA A 333 -0.25 -1.75 -1.64
N ALA A 334 -0.21 -3.06 -1.35
CA ALA A 334 0.30 -4.06 -2.28
C ALA A 334 -0.51 -4.11 -3.59
N TYR A 335 -1.84 -4.05 -3.50
CA TYR A 335 -2.73 -3.97 -4.65
C TYR A 335 -2.49 -2.70 -5.47
N VAL A 336 -2.38 -1.55 -4.81
CA VAL A 336 -2.09 -0.26 -5.46
C VAL A 336 -0.76 -0.30 -6.19
N TRP A 337 0.28 -0.88 -5.60
CA TRP A 337 1.58 -1.07 -6.25
C TRP A 337 1.45 -1.87 -7.56
N MET A 338 0.62 -2.90 -7.59
CA MET A 338 0.38 -3.70 -8.80
C MET A 338 -0.43 -2.95 -9.86
N TRP A 339 -1.50 -2.25 -9.46
CA TRP A 339 -2.53 -1.77 -10.39
C TRP A 339 -2.44 -0.28 -10.74
N ALA A 340 -1.67 0.52 -10.02
CA ALA A 340 -1.50 1.95 -10.34
C ALA A 340 -0.88 2.17 -11.72
N GLY A 341 0.04 1.29 -12.15
CA GLY A 341 0.64 1.33 -13.49
C GLY A 341 -0.36 1.07 -14.61
N PHE A 342 -1.28 0.13 -14.41
CA PHE A 342 -2.39 -0.12 -15.35
C PHE A 342 -3.29 1.13 -15.48
N ALA A 343 -3.70 1.69 -14.36
CA ALA A 343 -4.49 2.91 -14.34
C ALA A 343 -3.75 4.05 -15.08
N MET A 344 -2.45 4.23 -14.81
CA MET A 344 -1.62 5.22 -15.49
C MET A 344 -1.62 5.05 -17.01
N VAL A 345 -1.44 3.83 -17.52
CA VAL A 345 -1.39 3.59 -18.98
C VAL A 345 -2.71 3.91 -19.65
N LEU A 346 -3.84 3.48 -19.07
CA LEU A 346 -5.17 3.79 -19.61
C LEU A 346 -5.47 5.29 -19.57
N ILE A 347 -5.12 5.96 -18.47
CA ILE A 347 -5.34 7.41 -18.34
C ILE A 347 -4.42 8.18 -19.27
N ALA A 348 -3.16 7.75 -19.46
CA ALA A 348 -2.23 8.39 -20.40
C ALA A 348 -2.71 8.27 -21.86
N ALA A 349 -3.32 7.13 -22.22
CA ALA A 349 -3.95 6.99 -23.54
C ALA A 349 -5.12 7.97 -23.73
N GLY A 350 -5.94 8.15 -22.69
CA GLY A 350 -6.99 9.17 -22.68
C GLY A 350 -6.43 10.60 -22.72
N LEU A 351 -5.34 10.87 -22.01
CA LEU A 351 -4.71 12.19 -21.97
C LEU A 351 -4.18 12.62 -23.36
N ALA A 352 -3.68 11.66 -24.14
CA ALA A 352 -3.23 11.92 -25.51
C ALA A 352 -4.36 12.38 -26.45
N SER A 353 -5.63 12.16 -26.09
CA SER A 353 -6.80 12.61 -26.85
C SER A 353 -7.30 14.01 -26.47
N VAL A 354 -6.73 14.64 -25.44
CA VAL A 354 -7.11 15.99 -25.00
C VAL A 354 -6.55 17.02 -26.01
N PRO A 355 -7.38 17.87 -26.61
CA PRO A 355 -6.94 18.89 -27.58
C PRO A 355 -5.97 19.88 -26.91
N ARG A 356 -4.78 20.03 -27.49
CA ARG A 356 -3.75 20.95 -26.98
C ARG A 356 -4.18 22.40 -27.03
N GLU A 357 -4.96 22.75 -28.05
CA GLU A 357 -5.50 24.08 -28.28
C GLU A 357 -6.33 24.60 -27.11
N LEU A 358 -7.10 23.71 -26.44
CA LEU A 358 -7.89 24.07 -25.27
C LEU A 358 -7.00 24.43 -24.07
N MET A 359 -5.88 23.70 -23.90
CA MET A 359 -4.94 23.95 -22.81
C MET A 359 -4.13 25.23 -23.04
N GLU A 360 -3.75 25.48 -24.31
CA GLU A 360 -3.02 26.68 -24.71
C GLU A 360 -3.90 27.93 -24.63
N ALA A 361 -5.13 27.89 -25.10
CA ALA A 361 -6.10 28.96 -24.97
C ALA A 361 -6.32 29.36 -23.49
N ALA A 362 -6.51 28.40 -22.61
CA ALA A 362 -6.67 28.68 -21.19
C ALA A 362 -5.45 29.35 -20.58
N ARG A 363 -4.22 28.97 -21.02
CA ARG A 363 -2.99 29.62 -20.54
C ARG A 363 -2.88 31.08 -21.05
N VAL A 364 -3.30 31.32 -22.27
CA VAL A 364 -3.38 32.68 -22.82
C VAL A 364 -4.38 33.55 -22.06
N ASP A 365 -5.49 32.95 -21.61
CA ASP A 365 -6.48 33.58 -20.73
C ASP A 365 -6.01 33.76 -19.26
N GLY A 366 -4.76 33.40 -18.95
CA GLY A 366 -4.15 33.60 -17.65
C GLY A 366 -4.41 32.48 -16.64
N ALA A 367 -4.92 31.31 -17.07
CA ALA A 367 -5.08 30.16 -16.19
C ALA A 367 -3.71 29.55 -15.82
N ASN A 368 -3.50 29.28 -14.53
CA ASN A 368 -2.33 28.55 -14.07
C ASN A 368 -2.48 27.03 -14.35
N GLU A 369 -1.39 26.27 -14.27
CA GLU A 369 -1.36 24.83 -14.57
C GLU A 369 -2.37 24.02 -13.74
N TRP A 370 -2.61 24.39 -12.47
CA TRP A 370 -3.61 23.74 -11.63
C TRP A 370 -5.04 24.01 -12.08
N GLN A 371 -5.31 25.22 -12.56
CA GLN A 371 -6.61 25.60 -13.12
C GLN A 371 -6.88 24.86 -14.44
N VAL A 372 -5.87 24.78 -15.33
CA VAL A 372 -5.94 23.98 -16.57
C VAL A 372 -6.21 22.51 -16.23
N PHE A 373 -5.43 21.95 -15.31
CA PHE A 373 -5.62 20.55 -14.88
C PHE A 373 -7.03 20.31 -14.35
N ARG A 374 -7.47 21.11 -13.37
CA ARG A 374 -8.75 20.86 -12.68
C ARG A 374 -9.99 21.18 -13.54
N ARG A 375 -9.90 22.23 -14.39
CA ARG A 375 -11.07 22.73 -15.13
C ARG A 375 -11.14 22.22 -16.57
N ILE A 376 -10.05 21.74 -17.13
CA ILE A 376 -9.99 21.25 -18.52
C ILE A 376 -9.59 19.78 -18.54
N THR A 377 -8.39 19.45 -18.08
CA THR A 377 -7.85 18.09 -18.20
C THR A 377 -8.72 17.05 -17.49
N VAL A 378 -9.02 17.24 -16.21
CA VAL A 378 -9.82 16.28 -15.42
C VAL A 378 -11.25 16.12 -15.97
N PRO A 379 -12.00 17.18 -16.29
CA PRO A 379 -13.33 17.02 -16.88
C PRO A 379 -13.34 16.32 -18.25
N VAL A 380 -12.37 16.61 -19.12
CA VAL A 380 -12.24 15.93 -20.42
C VAL A 380 -11.88 14.44 -20.22
N LEU A 381 -11.04 14.14 -19.24
CA LEU A 381 -10.67 12.76 -18.89
C LEU A 381 -11.73 12.02 -18.06
N ALA A 382 -12.75 12.69 -17.55
CA ALA A 382 -13.74 12.08 -16.67
C ALA A 382 -14.36 10.78 -17.21
N PRO A 383 -14.65 10.61 -18.51
CA PRO A 383 -15.11 9.33 -19.05
C PRO A 383 -14.07 8.22 -18.87
N VAL A 384 -12.80 8.50 -19.17
CA VAL A 384 -11.71 7.53 -19.06
C VAL A 384 -11.45 7.16 -17.59
N LEU A 385 -11.39 8.17 -16.71
CA LEU A 385 -11.21 7.96 -15.27
C LEU A 385 -12.29 7.06 -14.69
N ALA A 386 -13.53 7.23 -15.14
CA ALA A 386 -14.61 6.39 -14.66
C ALA A 386 -14.54 4.97 -15.21
N VAL A 387 -14.13 4.75 -16.46
CA VAL A 387 -13.90 3.39 -16.97
C VAL A 387 -12.82 2.69 -16.16
N VAL A 388 -11.71 3.38 -15.88
CA VAL A 388 -10.62 2.86 -15.05
C VAL A 388 -11.13 2.52 -13.64
N LEU A 389 -11.83 3.46 -12.99
CA LEU A 389 -12.38 3.27 -11.65
C LEU A 389 -13.30 2.05 -11.59
N VAL A 390 -14.27 1.95 -12.51
CA VAL A 390 -15.23 0.84 -12.52
C VAL A 390 -14.54 -0.50 -12.81
N THR A 391 -13.57 -0.52 -13.72
CA THR A 391 -12.78 -1.73 -14.01
C THR A 391 -12.06 -2.22 -12.76
N LEU A 392 -11.42 -1.31 -12.02
CA LEU A 392 -10.74 -1.62 -10.77
C LEU A 392 -11.73 -2.02 -9.66
N MET A 393 -12.92 -1.39 -9.57
CA MET A 393 -13.96 -1.80 -8.61
C MET A 393 -14.43 -3.24 -8.84
N ILE A 394 -14.68 -3.63 -10.09
CA ILE A 394 -15.05 -5.00 -10.43
C ILE A 394 -13.92 -5.98 -10.09
N ASN A 395 -12.67 -5.57 -10.31
CA ASN A 395 -11.50 -6.39 -9.99
C ASN A 395 -11.33 -6.61 -8.48
N VAL A 396 -11.52 -5.56 -7.69
CA VAL A 396 -11.40 -5.59 -6.23
C VAL A 396 -12.50 -6.40 -5.56
N LEU A 397 -13.73 -6.41 -6.11
CA LEU A 397 -14.83 -7.20 -5.53
C LEU A 397 -14.54 -8.71 -5.46
N LYS A 398 -13.67 -9.21 -6.31
CA LYS A 398 -13.24 -10.61 -6.34
C LYS A 398 -11.79 -10.80 -5.85
N ILE A 399 -11.28 -9.87 -5.03
CA ILE A 399 -9.93 -9.98 -4.47
C ILE A 399 -9.85 -11.19 -3.54
N PHE A 400 -8.92 -12.07 -3.81
CA PHE A 400 -8.68 -13.31 -3.05
C PHE A 400 -7.19 -13.49 -2.78
N ASP A 401 -6.38 -13.67 -3.84
CA ASP A 401 -4.99 -14.13 -3.75
C ASP A 401 -4.12 -13.29 -2.82
N LEU A 402 -4.16 -11.94 -2.95
CA LEU A 402 -3.36 -11.05 -2.13
C LEU A 402 -3.73 -11.14 -0.65
N VAL A 403 -5.03 -11.16 -0.35
CA VAL A 403 -5.50 -11.26 1.03
C VAL A 403 -5.14 -12.61 1.62
N TYR A 404 -5.41 -13.70 0.90
CA TYR A 404 -5.17 -15.06 1.36
C TYR A 404 -3.70 -15.35 1.66
N ILE A 405 -2.77 -14.74 0.91
CA ILE A 405 -1.33 -14.99 1.04
C ILE A 405 -0.64 -14.02 1.99
N ILE A 406 -1.01 -12.72 1.97
CA ILE A 406 -0.33 -11.71 2.79
C ILE A 406 -0.82 -11.78 4.23
N VAL A 407 -2.13 -11.98 4.46
CA VAL A 407 -2.70 -11.96 5.81
C VAL A 407 -2.32 -13.24 6.56
N PRO A 408 -1.63 -13.14 7.70
CA PRO A 408 -1.32 -14.32 8.51
C PRO A 408 -2.61 -14.99 9.01
N SER A 409 -2.60 -16.32 9.11
CA SER A 409 -3.78 -17.09 9.56
C SER A 409 -4.31 -16.61 10.93
N ALA A 410 -3.42 -16.21 11.84
CA ALA A 410 -3.78 -15.66 13.15
C ALA A 410 -4.45 -14.27 13.09
N ARG A 411 -4.40 -13.58 11.96
CA ARG A 411 -4.97 -12.25 11.72
C ARG A 411 -6.03 -12.24 10.63
N LEU A 412 -6.42 -13.43 10.18
CA LEU A 412 -7.37 -13.54 9.08
C LEU A 412 -8.72 -12.93 9.43
N GLU A 413 -9.15 -13.02 10.70
CA GLU A 413 -10.38 -12.37 11.17
C GLU A 413 -10.37 -10.85 10.97
N ASP A 414 -9.21 -10.18 11.09
CA ASP A 414 -9.09 -8.73 10.93
C ASP A 414 -9.04 -8.30 9.45
N GLY A 415 -8.31 -9.06 8.61
CA GLY A 415 -8.03 -8.73 7.22
C GLY A 415 -8.91 -9.44 6.18
N ASN A 416 -9.86 -10.27 6.61
CA ASN A 416 -10.68 -11.14 5.75
C ASN A 416 -11.53 -10.36 4.75
N VAL A 417 -11.81 -11.00 3.62
CA VAL A 417 -12.73 -10.54 2.58
C VAL A 417 -13.69 -11.68 2.18
N LEU A 418 -14.84 -11.33 1.62
CA LEU A 418 -15.88 -12.31 1.29
C LEU A 418 -15.41 -13.45 0.38
N ALA A 419 -14.48 -13.19 -0.55
CA ALA A 419 -13.96 -14.25 -1.42
C ALA A 419 -13.08 -15.26 -0.65
N VAL A 420 -12.33 -14.82 0.36
CA VAL A 420 -11.54 -15.69 1.24
C VAL A 420 -12.47 -16.44 2.19
N GLU A 421 -13.47 -15.75 2.76
CA GLU A 421 -14.47 -16.39 3.63
C GLU A 421 -15.26 -17.48 2.89
N LEU A 422 -15.70 -17.20 1.66
CA LEU A 422 -16.32 -18.19 0.79
C LEU A 422 -15.44 -19.44 0.64
N PHE A 423 -14.16 -19.25 0.36
CA PHE A 423 -13.22 -20.35 0.20
C PHE A 423 -13.07 -21.17 1.50
N GLN A 424 -12.99 -20.49 2.63
CA GLN A 424 -12.87 -21.15 3.93
C GLN A 424 -14.12 -21.95 4.30
N GLN A 425 -15.30 -21.38 4.12
CA GLN A 425 -16.57 -22.04 4.42
C GLN A 425 -16.84 -23.22 3.47
N ALA A 426 -16.64 -23.03 2.16
CA ALA A 426 -16.99 -24.03 1.17
C ALA A 426 -15.94 -25.14 0.98
N PHE A 427 -14.63 -24.87 1.24
CA PHE A 427 -13.56 -25.78 0.81
C PHE A 427 -12.46 -26.06 1.83
N ALA A 428 -12.20 -25.15 2.78
CA ALA A 428 -11.01 -25.24 3.64
C ALA A 428 -11.32 -25.69 5.07
N GLY A 429 -12.58 -25.73 5.49
CA GLY A 429 -13.01 -26.16 6.82
C GLY A 429 -12.92 -27.67 7.03
N THR A 430 -12.93 -28.11 8.29
CA THR A 430 -13.03 -29.54 8.64
C THR A 430 -14.37 -30.15 8.23
N GLU A 431 -15.42 -29.33 8.22
CA GLU A 431 -16.76 -29.64 7.73
C GLU A 431 -17.18 -28.53 6.77
N PRO A 432 -16.92 -28.69 5.45
CA PRO A 432 -17.27 -27.69 4.46
C PRO A 432 -18.76 -27.40 4.41
N ASP A 433 -19.15 -26.14 4.58
CA ASP A 433 -20.54 -25.70 4.43
C ASP A 433 -20.77 -25.08 3.05
N LEU A 434 -21.29 -25.91 2.13
CA LEU A 434 -21.63 -25.47 0.79
C LEU A 434 -22.87 -24.57 0.76
N GLY A 435 -23.77 -24.65 1.75
CA GLY A 435 -24.94 -23.80 1.87
C GLY A 435 -24.55 -22.34 2.14
N VAL A 436 -23.81 -22.12 3.24
CA VAL A 436 -23.28 -20.80 3.61
C VAL A 436 -22.30 -20.28 2.55
N GLY A 437 -21.38 -21.13 2.05
CA GLY A 437 -20.46 -20.73 0.98
C GLY A 437 -21.18 -20.28 -0.29
N SER A 438 -22.27 -20.97 -0.67
CA SER A 438 -23.13 -20.54 -1.79
C SER A 438 -23.86 -19.23 -1.51
N ALA A 439 -24.33 -19.01 -0.28
CA ALA A 439 -24.97 -17.75 0.11
C ALA A 439 -23.96 -16.56 0.03
N ILE A 440 -22.71 -16.74 0.46
CA ILE A 440 -21.63 -15.74 0.30
C ILE A 440 -21.40 -15.46 -1.19
N SER A 441 -21.38 -16.50 -2.04
CA SER A 441 -21.23 -16.36 -3.49
C SER A 441 -22.34 -15.51 -4.12
N VAL A 442 -23.59 -15.73 -3.70
CA VAL A 442 -24.75 -14.92 -4.14
C VAL A 442 -24.61 -13.47 -3.66
N VAL A 443 -24.20 -13.23 -2.42
CA VAL A 443 -23.97 -11.88 -1.90
C VAL A 443 -22.87 -11.15 -2.69
N LEU A 444 -21.78 -11.82 -3.01
CA LEU A 444 -20.73 -11.28 -3.88
C LEU A 444 -21.27 -10.90 -5.26
N LEU A 445 -22.07 -11.76 -5.86
CA LEU A 445 -22.74 -11.47 -7.13
C LEU A 445 -23.64 -10.23 -7.03
N LEU A 446 -24.45 -10.14 -5.96
CA LEU A 446 -25.33 -9.00 -5.72
C LEU A 446 -24.56 -7.70 -5.53
N LEU A 447 -23.37 -7.73 -4.92
CA LEU A 447 -22.49 -6.55 -4.78
C LEU A 447 -21.91 -6.07 -6.12
N VAL A 448 -21.71 -6.97 -7.10
CA VAL A 448 -21.22 -6.59 -8.43
C VAL A 448 -22.31 -5.92 -9.26
N ILE A 449 -23.58 -6.31 -9.12
CA ILE A 449 -24.69 -5.81 -9.94
C ILE A 449 -24.85 -4.28 -9.92
N PRO A 450 -24.86 -3.57 -8.78
CA PRO A 450 -24.95 -2.10 -8.75
C PRO A 450 -23.81 -1.43 -9.53
N VAL A 451 -22.58 -1.94 -9.41
CA VAL A 451 -21.41 -1.41 -10.12
C VAL A 451 -21.57 -1.60 -11.62
N MET A 452 -22.05 -2.76 -12.06
CA MET A 452 -22.33 -3.02 -13.48
C MET A 452 -23.46 -2.14 -14.02
N ILE A 453 -24.56 -1.98 -13.28
CA ILE A 453 -25.69 -1.12 -13.67
C ILE A 453 -25.22 0.33 -13.81
N PHE A 454 -24.41 0.82 -12.87
CA PHE A 454 -23.85 2.16 -12.94
C PHE A 454 -23.01 2.33 -14.21
N ASN A 455 -22.14 1.37 -14.53
CA ASN A 455 -21.33 1.38 -15.75
C ASN A 455 -22.18 1.40 -17.03
N ILE A 456 -23.16 0.48 -17.13
CA ILE A 456 -24.05 0.38 -18.32
C ILE A 456 -24.85 1.67 -18.51
N ARG A 457 -25.41 2.25 -17.45
CA ARG A 457 -26.16 3.51 -17.53
C ARG A 457 -25.28 4.65 -18.02
N ARG A 458 -24.04 4.70 -17.57
CA ARG A 458 -23.08 5.72 -17.99
C ARG A 458 -22.69 5.56 -19.45
N LEU A 459 -22.33 4.35 -19.90
CA LEU A 459 -21.99 4.07 -21.31
C LEU A 459 -23.14 4.43 -22.25
N ARG A 460 -24.39 4.12 -21.88
CA ARG A 460 -25.56 4.51 -22.67
C ARG A 460 -25.73 6.02 -22.77
N LYS A 461 -25.40 6.78 -21.72
CA LYS A 461 -25.47 8.24 -21.72
C LYS A 461 -24.39 8.87 -22.61
N GLU A 462 -23.23 8.22 -22.73
CA GLU A 462 -22.12 8.66 -23.60
C GLU A 462 -22.35 8.28 -25.06
N SER A 463 -22.98 7.13 -25.35
CA SER A 463 -23.32 6.68 -26.72
C SER A 463 -24.53 7.39 -27.32
N GLY A 464 -25.32 8.10 -26.54
CA GLY A 464 -26.49 8.87 -26.98
C GLY A 464 -26.22 10.36 -27.18
N ARG A 465 -24.97 10.77 -27.07
CA ARG A 465 -24.46 12.11 -27.44
C ARG A 465 -23.57 12.00 -28.65
#